data_0084a13a38c2d0b4ad89cfc178337357
#
_entry.id   0084a13a38c2d0b4ad89cfc178337357
#
_cell.length_a   1.000
_cell.length_b   1.000
_cell.length_c   1.000
_cell.angle_alpha   90.00
_cell.angle_beta   90.00
_cell.angle_gamma   90.00
#
_symmetry.space_group_name_H-M   'P 1'
#
loop_
_entity.id
_entity.type
_entity.pdbx_description
1 polymer ?
#
loop_
_entity_poly.entity_id
_entity_poly.type
_entity_poly.pdbx_seq_one_letter_code
_entity_poly.pdbx_strand_id
1 'polypeptide(L)'
;MPFGDSRMKFDPPLRSGVLIRRYKRFLADVEIEGQPETIHCANTGAMLGCSEPGSRVWFSTSNNTKRKYRHSLEIVETAESHLACVNTLRINPIVEEALASRIIDIGADPASNVAREVPIPGESGRFDFGVDEILVEVKSVTYEQGGDGYFPDAVSVRATRHIRALERCRADGIRAILLFCAAHSGVKRVTTANRIDPVYASAVRDALDQGVEVIAFGCSISPDEIAVTHSIPFSI
;
A
#
# COMPACT_ATOMS: atom_id res chain seq x y z
N MET A 1 15.34 26.01 -0.84
CA MET A 1 13.86 26.06 -0.96
C MET A 1 13.31 25.16 0.11
N PRO A 2 12.41 25.58 1.01
CA PRO A 2 11.77 24.63 1.91
C PRO A 2 11.01 23.66 1.01
N PHE A 3 11.23 22.37 1.22
CA PHE A 3 10.46 21.32 0.58
C PHE A 3 8.98 21.58 0.88
N GLY A 4 8.19 21.79 -0.17
CA GLY A 4 6.74 22.00 -0.02
C GLY A 4 6.15 20.86 0.80
N ASP A 5 5.09 21.17 1.51
CA ASP A 5 4.32 20.23 2.36
C ASP A 5 3.80 19.09 1.46
N SER A 6 4.68 18.08 1.24
CA SER A 6 4.46 16.97 0.31
C SER A 6 3.63 15.88 1.00
N ARG A 7 2.34 16.19 1.25
CA ARG A 7 1.40 15.26 1.83
C ARG A 7 0.17 15.17 0.96
N MET A 8 -0.18 13.96 0.53
CA MET A 8 -1.41 13.76 -0.21
C MET A 8 -2.62 14.16 0.67
N LYS A 9 -3.21 15.31 0.37
CA LYS A 9 -4.44 15.80 1.01
C LYS A 9 -5.67 15.28 0.28
N PHE A 10 -6.72 14.99 1.03
CA PHE A 10 -8.02 14.67 0.45
C PHE A 10 -8.76 15.96 0.12
N ASP A 11 -8.95 16.21 -1.19
CA ASP A 11 -9.72 17.34 -1.70
C ASP A 11 -10.76 16.84 -2.73
N PRO A 12 -12.06 17.01 -2.47
CA PRO A 12 -12.67 17.51 -1.23
C PRO A 12 -12.41 16.58 -0.02
N PRO A 13 -12.58 17.10 1.24
CA PRO A 13 -12.42 16.32 2.46
C PRO A 13 -13.24 15.04 2.46
N LEU A 14 -12.74 14.00 3.12
CA LEU A 14 -13.46 12.74 3.27
C LEU A 14 -14.70 12.92 4.14
N ARG A 15 -15.77 12.21 3.77
CA ARG A 15 -16.95 12.03 4.61
C ARG A 15 -16.83 10.75 5.41
N SER A 16 -17.50 10.67 6.56
CA SER A 16 -17.49 9.46 7.39
C SER A 16 -18.83 8.73 7.35
N GLY A 17 -18.78 7.43 7.68
CA GLY A 17 -19.92 6.54 7.83
C GLY A 17 -19.56 5.34 8.69
N VAL A 18 -20.44 4.37 8.78
CA VAL A 18 -20.25 3.13 9.52
C VAL A 18 -20.30 1.95 8.55
N LEU A 19 -19.29 1.08 8.59
CA LEU A 19 -19.24 -0.11 7.73
C LEU A 19 -20.31 -1.10 8.15
N ILE A 20 -21.19 -1.46 7.23
CA ILE A 20 -22.19 -2.51 7.43
C ILE A 20 -21.57 -3.86 7.06
N ARG A 21 -20.95 -3.94 5.88
CA ARG A 21 -20.24 -5.13 5.39
C ARG A 21 -19.41 -4.84 4.17
N ARG A 22 -18.39 -5.65 3.95
CA ARG A 22 -17.64 -5.72 2.68
C ARG A 22 -17.98 -7.00 1.94
N TYR A 23 -18.09 -6.96 0.61
CA TYR A 23 -18.42 -8.13 -0.21
C TYR A 23 -17.91 -8.00 -1.64
N LYS A 24 -17.89 -9.11 -2.37
CA LYS A 24 -17.39 -9.19 -3.76
C LYS A 24 -16.00 -8.55 -3.98
N ARG A 25 -15.17 -8.46 -2.93
CA ARG A 25 -13.83 -7.86 -2.88
C ARG A 25 -13.76 -6.36 -3.13
N PHE A 26 -14.65 -5.77 -3.89
CA PHE A 26 -14.59 -4.36 -4.33
C PHE A 26 -15.85 -3.54 -4.00
N LEU A 27 -16.71 -4.06 -3.16
CA LEU A 27 -17.90 -3.35 -2.68
C LEU A 27 -17.96 -3.33 -1.15
N ALA A 28 -18.47 -2.24 -0.60
CA ALA A 28 -18.81 -2.10 0.80
C ALA A 28 -20.18 -1.44 0.92
N ASP A 29 -21.02 -1.95 1.82
CA ASP A 29 -22.22 -1.26 2.27
C ASP A 29 -21.86 -0.47 3.51
N VAL A 30 -22.15 0.83 3.50
CA VAL A 30 -21.83 1.79 4.55
C VAL A 30 -23.09 2.57 4.92
N GLU A 31 -23.34 2.72 6.21
CA GLU A 31 -24.38 3.63 6.69
C GLU A 31 -23.85 5.07 6.62
N ILE A 32 -24.52 5.89 5.84
CA ILE A 32 -24.21 7.30 5.63
C ILE A 32 -25.46 8.12 6.01
N GLU A 33 -25.34 8.96 7.05
CA GLU A 33 -26.47 9.78 7.55
C GLU A 33 -27.75 8.95 7.85
N GLY A 34 -27.53 7.75 8.43
CA GLY A 34 -28.62 6.82 8.78
C GLY A 34 -29.22 6.04 7.61
N GLN A 35 -28.63 6.11 6.41
CA GLN A 35 -29.09 5.35 5.24
C GLN A 35 -27.97 4.43 4.72
N PRO A 36 -28.29 3.18 4.35
CA PRO A 36 -27.32 2.28 3.77
C PRO A 36 -27.02 2.63 2.31
N GLU A 37 -25.75 2.81 1.98
CA GLU A 37 -25.26 3.01 0.62
C GLU A 37 -24.20 1.99 0.25
N THR A 38 -24.22 1.51 -1.01
CA THR A 38 -23.15 0.68 -1.56
C THR A 38 -22.07 1.58 -2.18
N ILE A 39 -20.84 1.45 -1.71
CA ILE A 39 -19.68 2.21 -2.18
C ILE A 39 -18.62 1.29 -2.78
N HIS A 40 -17.73 1.86 -3.61
CA HIS A 40 -16.60 1.13 -4.17
C HIS A 40 -15.49 0.93 -3.12
N CYS A 41 -14.91 -0.27 -3.08
CA CYS A 41 -13.73 -0.60 -2.28
C CYS A 41 -12.59 -0.99 -3.22
N ALA A 42 -11.62 -0.11 -3.40
CA ALA A 42 -10.48 -0.33 -4.31
C ALA A 42 -9.39 -1.21 -3.65
N ASN A 43 -9.81 -2.38 -3.15
CA ASN A 43 -8.91 -3.35 -2.53
C ASN A 43 -9.38 -4.77 -2.88
N THR A 44 -8.51 -5.56 -3.49
CA THR A 44 -8.79 -6.95 -3.88
C THR A 44 -8.28 -7.97 -2.87
N GLY A 45 -7.54 -7.55 -1.83
CA GLY A 45 -7.07 -8.38 -0.72
C GLY A 45 -8.21 -8.84 0.21
N ALA A 46 -7.87 -9.58 1.23
CA ALA A 46 -8.85 -10.03 2.24
C ALA A 46 -9.29 -8.90 3.18
N MET A 47 -8.46 -7.87 3.34
CA MET A 47 -8.65 -6.76 4.30
C MET A 47 -8.80 -7.27 5.74
N LEU A 48 -7.97 -8.25 6.13
CA LEU A 48 -7.95 -8.80 7.48
C LEU A 48 -7.74 -7.69 8.52
N GLY A 49 -8.60 -7.64 9.54
CA GLY A 49 -8.59 -6.60 10.57
C GLY A 49 -9.10 -5.22 10.14
N CYS A 50 -9.45 -5.05 8.83
CA CYS A 50 -9.88 -3.76 8.28
C CYS A 50 -11.27 -3.82 7.61
N SER A 51 -12.09 -4.79 7.94
CA SER A 51 -13.42 -4.97 7.33
C SER A 51 -14.51 -5.38 8.33
N GLU A 52 -14.30 -5.12 9.60
CA GLU A 52 -15.24 -5.48 10.67
C GLU A 52 -16.51 -4.62 10.58
N PRO A 53 -17.71 -5.23 10.57
CA PRO A 53 -18.97 -4.49 10.66
C PRO A 53 -19.02 -3.60 11.92
N GLY A 54 -19.52 -2.37 11.77
CA GLY A 54 -19.54 -1.37 12.83
C GLY A 54 -18.32 -0.46 12.89
N SER A 55 -17.26 -0.77 12.14
CA SER A 55 -16.09 0.12 12.04
C SER A 55 -16.48 1.48 11.47
N ARG A 56 -15.93 2.55 12.05
CA ARG A 56 -15.98 3.86 11.44
C ARG A 56 -15.13 3.88 10.16
N VAL A 57 -15.66 4.45 9.11
CA VAL A 57 -14.96 4.53 7.83
C VAL A 57 -15.02 5.93 7.27
N TRP A 58 -14.04 6.25 6.39
CA TRP A 58 -14.03 7.48 5.62
C TRP A 58 -13.98 7.15 4.13
N PHE A 59 -14.71 7.92 3.36
CA PHE A 59 -14.85 7.70 1.92
C PHE A 59 -14.76 9.02 1.15
N SER A 60 -14.21 8.93 -0.06
CA SER A 60 -14.18 10.02 -1.02
C SER A 60 -15.44 10.03 -1.89
N THR A 61 -15.79 11.19 -2.42
CA THR A 61 -16.94 11.37 -3.33
C THR A 61 -16.44 11.87 -4.67
N SER A 62 -16.72 11.14 -5.73
CA SER A 62 -16.34 11.53 -7.09
C SER A 62 -17.38 12.46 -7.71
N ASN A 63 -16.91 13.51 -8.39
CA ASN A 63 -17.75 14.39 -9.20
C ASN A 63 -18.12 13.79 -10.56
N ASN A 64 -17.55 12.64 -10.93
CA ASN A 64 -17.89 11.97 -12.20
C ASN A 64 -19.25 11.27 -12.10
N THR A 65 -20.26 11.88 -12.70
CA THR A 65 -21.65 11.37 -12.72
C THR A 65 -21.84 10.05 -13.48
N LYS A 66 -20.86 9.64 -14.29
CA LYS A 66 -20.89 8.35 -15.02
C LYS A 66 -20.48 7.17 -14.16
N ARG A 67 -19.93 7.39 -12.96
CA ARG A 67 -19.54 6.29 -12.06
C ARG A 67 -20.80 5.63 -11.47
N LYS A 68 -20.82 4.30 -11.50
CA LYS A 68 -21.88 3.51 -10.87
C LYS A 68 -21.94 3.74 -9.35
N TYR A 69 -20.76 3.82 -8.70
CA TYR A 69 -20.61 4.10 -7.27
C TYR A 69 -19.88 5.43 -7.13
N ARG A 70 -20.58 6.43 -6.59
CA ARG A 70 -20.02 7.78 -6.42
C ARG A 70 -18.97 7.84 -5.34
N HIS A 71 -19.11 6.99 -4.32
CA HIS A 71 -18.25 6.96 -3.15
C HIS A 71 -17.21 5.84 -3.26
N SER A 72 -16.01 6.08 -2.73
CA SER A 72 -14.93 5.10 -2.62
C SER A 72 -14.44 5.04 -1.18
N LEU A 73 -14.36 3.84 -0.62
CA LEU A 73 -13.77 3.60 0.70
C LEU A 73 -12.29 3.95 0.68
N GLU A 74 -11.85 4.79 1.60
CA GLU A 74 -10.46 5.25 1.69
C GLU A 74 -9.79 4.74 2.97
N ILE A 75 -10.39 4.98 4.13
CA ILE A 75 -9.82 4.69 5.45
C ILE A 75 -10.84 3.92 6.29
N VAL A 76 -10.34 2.99 7.08
CA VAL A 76 -11.12 2.25 8.09
C VAL A 76 -10.45 2.46 9.44
N GLU A 77 -11.24 2.68 10.48
CA GLU A 77 -10.82 2.60 11.88
C GLU A 77 -10.95 1.15 12.35
N THR A 78 -9.85 0.58 12.82
CA THR A 78 -9.81 -0.81 13.31
C THR A 78 -10.35 -0.92 14.73
N ALA A 79 -10.52 -2.14 15.23
CA ALA A 79 -10.99 -2.40 16.61
C ALA A 79 -10.08 -1.79 17.67
N GLU A 80 -8.79 -1.67 17.39
CA GLU A 80 -7.78 -1.06 18.26
C GLU A 80 -7.69 0.46 18.07
N SER A 81 -8.64 1.08 17.38
CA SER A 81 -8.67 2.52 17.06
C SER A 81 -7.48 3.02 16.22
N HIS A 82 -6.86 2.12 15.47
CA HIS A 82 -5.89 2.49 14.46
C HIS A 82 -6.59 2.85 13.13
N LEU A 83 -5.94 3.67 12.32
CA LEU A 83 -6.42 4.01 10.99
C LEU A 83 -5.66 3.22 9.92
N ALA A 84 -6.40 2.59 9.02
CA ALA A 84 -5.85 1.87 7.87
C ALA A 84 -6.33 2.49 6.56
N CYS A 85 -5.41 2.89 5.68
CA CYS A 85 -5.74 3.28 4.31
C CYS A 85 -5.96 2.01 3.48
N VAL A 86 -7.19 1.69 3.21
CA VAL A 86 -7.58 0.47 2.48
C VAL A 86 -7.71 0.68 0.97
N ASN A 87 -7.70 1.91 0.50
CA ASN A 87 -7.68 2.22 -0.92
C ASN A 87 -6.27 2.07 -1.49
N THR A 88 -6.00 0.93 -2.12
CA THR A 88 -4.67 0.61 -2.67
C THR A 88 -4.21 1.59 -3.76
N LEU A 89 -5.12 2.33 -4.40
CA LEU A 89 -4.76 3.33 -5.40
C LEU A 89 -4.07 4.57 -4.81
N ARG A 90 -4.09 4.74 -3.48
CA ARG A 90 -3.40 5.84 -2.79
C ARG A 90 -1.93 5.56 -2.52
N ILE A 91 -1.54 4.28 -2.54
CA ILE A 91 -0.21 3.87 -2.08
C ILE A 91 0.89 4.34 -3.04
N ASN A 92 0.78 4.08 -4.33
CA ASN A 92 1.80 4.50 -5.27
C ASN A 92 1.97 6.03 -5.32
N PRO A 93 0.91 6.87 -5.32
CA PRO A 93 1.06 8.32 -5.20
C PRO A 93 1.84 8.79 -3.96
N ILE A 94 1.57 8.26 -2.77
CA ILE A 94 2.29 8.68 -1.55
C ILE A 94 3.72 8.15 -1.50
N VAL A 95 3.98 6.97 -2.07
CA VAL A 95 5.34 6.42 -2.18
C VAL A 95 6.17 7.23 -3.18
N GLU A 96 5.60 7.58 -4.34
CA GLU A 96 6.28 8.45 -5.31
C GLU A 96 6.66 9.80 -4.70
N GLU A 97 5.73 10.43 -3.99
CA GLU A 97 5.98 11.68 -3.28
C GLU A 97 7.11 11.54 -2.25
N ALA A 98 7.13 10.42 -1.51
CA ALA A 98 8.16 10.12 -0.53
C ALA A 98 9.53 9.83 -1.17
N LEU A 99 9.58 9.18 -2.34
CA LEU A 99 10.80 8.99 -3.13
C LEU A 99 11.31 10.34 -3.66
N ALA A 100 10.44 11.14 -4.25
CA ALA A 100 10.79 12.45 -4.82
C ALA A 100 11.26 13.45 -3.75
N SER A 101 10.65 13.42 -2.55
CA SER A 101 11.03 14.27 -1.40
C SER A 101 12.15 13.67 -0.54
N ARG A 102 12.64 12.47 -0.87
CA ARG A 102 13.70 11.75 -0.15
C ARG A 102 13.36 11.38 1.31
N ILE A 103 12.10 11.34 1.66
CA ILE A 103 11.65 10.65 2.88
C ILE A 103 12.00 9.16 2.77
N ILE A 104 11.81 8.58 1.58
CA ILE A 104 12.37 7.27 1.20
C ILE A 104 13.67 7.54 0.44
N ASP A 105 14.80 7.48 1.14
CA ASP A 105 16.11 7.58 0.52
C ASP A 105 16.62 6.18 0.14
N ILE A 106 16.72 5.94 -1.16
CA ILE A 106 17.24 4.69 -1.73
C ILE A 106 18.66 4.86 -2.29
N GLY A 107 19.33 5.99 -2.00
CA GLY A 107 20.68 6.27 -2.49
C GLY A 107 20.76 6.55 -3.99
N ALA A 108 19.67 6.99 -4.62
CA ALA A 108 19.66 7.49 -5.99
C ALA A 108 20.23 8.92 -6.09
N ASP A 109 20.66 9.36 -7.29
CA ASP A 109 21.10 10.73 -7.51
C ASP A 109 19.99 11.73 -7.13
N PRO A 110 20.30 12.82 -6.41
CA PRO A 110 19.32 13.86 -6.08
C PRO A 110 18.57 14.48 -7.26
N ALA A 111 19.17 14.45 -8.43
CA ALA A 111 18.58 15.00 -9.64
C ALA A 111 17.70 14.00 -10.39
N SER A 112 17.63 12.74 -9.94
CA SER A 112 16.92 11.69 -10.62
C SER A 112 15.41 11.86 -10.55
N ASN A 113 14.75 11.54 -11.66
CA ASN A 113 13.30 11.51 -11.74
C ASN A 113 12.77 10.13 -11.32
N VAL A 114 11.64 10.12 -10.64
CA VAL A 114 10.88 8.90 -10.33
C VAL A 114 10.02 8.55 -11.54
N ALA A 115 10.34 7.45 -12.23
CA ALA A 115 9.53 6.92 -13.31
C ALA A 115 8.50 5.94 -12.75
N ARG A 116 7.25 6.02 -13.22
CA ARG A 116 6.17 5.09 -12.85
C ARG A 116 6.05 3.95 -13.85
N GLU A 117 5.54 2.81 -13.38
CA GLU A 117 5.11 1.70 -14.24
C GLU A 117 6.21 1.25 -15.20
N VAL A 118 7.41 0.98 -14.66
CA VAL A 118 8.59 0.60 -15.44
C VAL A 118 8.46 -0.84 -15.93
N PRO A 119 8.60 -1.13 -17.23
CA PRO A 119 8.52 -2.49 -17.75
C PRO A 119 9.50 -3.45 -17.06
N ILE A 120 9.04 -4.65 -16.74
CA ILE A 120 9.90 -5.71 -16.23
C ILE A 120 10.79 -6.21 -17.37
N PRO A 121 12.13 -6.21 -17.24
CA PRO A 121 13.02 -6.72 -18.27
C PRO A 121 12.70 -8.17 -18.63
N GLY A 122 12.53 -8.45 -19.92
CA GLY A 122 12.37 -9.81 -20.45
C GLY A 122 11.01 -10.47 -20.24
N GLU A 123 10.05 -9.82 -19.55
CA GLU A 123 8.72 -10.41 -19.34
C GLU A 123 7.58 -9.36 -19.35
N SER A 124 6.36 -9.87 -19.40
CA SER A 124 5.17 -9.01 -19.31
C SER A 124 4.96 -8.53 -17.86
N GLY A 125 4.62 -7.26 -17.70
CA GLY A 125 4.34 -6.63 -16.42
C GLY A 125 5.16 -5.36 -16.22
N ARG A 126 4.96 -4.73 -15.06
CA ARG A 126 5.65 -3.49 -14.70
C ARG A 126 5.94 -3.49 -13.21
N PHE A 127 7.10 -2.97 -12.84
CA PHE A 127 7.37 -2.54 -11.48
C PHE A 127 6.75 -1.17 -11.24
N ASP A 128 6.43 -0.88 -9.99
CA ASP A 128 5.75 0.36 -9.63
C ASP A 128 6.60 1.59 -9.95
N PHE A 129 7.91 1.53 -9.67
CA PHE A 129 8.83 2.65 -9.92
C PHE A 129 10.18 2.21 -10.46
N GLY A 130 10.82 3.16 -11.16
CA GLY A 130 12.24 3.18 -11.47
C GLY A 130 12.83 4.53 -11.11
N VAL A 131 13.99 4.53 -10.46
CA VAL A 131 14.74 5.73 -10.12
C VAL A 131 16.18 5.48 -10.53
N ASP A 132 16.69 6.19 -11.54
CA ASP A 132 17.92 5.82 -12.25
C ASP A 132 17.85 4.37 -12.76
N GLU A 133 18.80 3.53 -12.36
CA GLU A 133 18.85 2.11 -12.66
C GLU A 133 18.27 1.23 -11.51
N ILE A 134 17.57 1.84 -10.55
CA ILE A 134 17.01 1.13 -9.39
C ILE A 134 15.53 0.81 -9.68
N LEU A 135 15.17 -0.44 -9.59
CA LEU A 135 13.79 -0.91 -9.74
C LEU A 135 13.13 -1.06 -8.37
N VAL A 136 11.90 -0.57 -8.22
CA VAL A 136 11.16 -0.59 -6.95
C VAL A 136 9.78 -1.20 -7.17
N GLU A 137 9.50 -2.25 -6.41
CA GLU A 137 8.15 -2.85 -6.30
C GLU A 137 7.56 -2.53 -4.94
N VAL A 138 6.35 -1.98 -4.91
CA VAL A 138 5.66 -1.55 -3.69
C VAL A 138 4.61 -2.57 -3.26
N LYS A 139 4.54 -2.82 -1.96
CA LYS A 139 3.48 -3.63 -1.34
C LYS A 139 2.81 -2.85 -0.20
N SER A 140 1.49 -2.70 -0.30
CA SER A 140 0.69 -2.08 0.75
C SER A 140 0.42 -3.05 1.90
N VAL A 141 0.75 -2.66 3.12
CA VAL A 141 0.53 -3.47 4.33
C VAL A 141 -0.56 -2.82 5.15
N THR A 142 -1.68 -3.53 5.32
CA THR A 142 -2.83 -3.09 6.13
C THR A 142 -3.27 -4.13 7.16
N TYR A 143 -2.78 -5.38 7.05
CA TYR A 143 -3.03 -6.42 8.05
C TYR A 143 -2.06 -6.26 9.21
N GLU A 144 -2.56 -5.98 10.40
CA GLU A 144 -1.78 -5.74 11.61
C GLU A 144 -2.23 -6.68 12.73
N GLN A 145 -1.27 -7.20 13.51
CA GLN A 145 -1.51 -7.91 14.78
C GLN A 145 -0.38 -7.59 15.77
N GLY A 146 -0.70 -6.97 16.89
CA GLY A 146 0.24 -6.71 17.98
C GLY A 146 1.42 -5.80 17.62
N GLY A 147 1.25 -4.91 16.66
CA GLY A 147 2.27 -4.01 16.14
C GLY A 147 3.01 -4.55 14.91
N ASP A 148 2.82 -5.81 14.54
CA ASP A 148 3.40 -6.42 13.35
C ASP A 148 2.45 -6.28 12.16
N GLY A 149 2.94 -5.69 11.08
CA GLY A 149 2.26 -5.65 9.79
C GLY A 149 2.62 -6.87 8.94
N TYR A 150 1.62 -7.56 8.43
CA TYR A 150 1.77 -8.80 7.67
C TYR A 150 1.43 -8.59 6.19
N PHE A 151 2.28 -9.11 5.30
CA PHE A 151 1.98 -9.16 3.87
C PHE A 151 2.32 -10.55 3.30
N PRO A 152 1.46 -11.10 2.41
CA PRO A 152 0.16 -10.60 1.98
C PRO A 152 -0.98 -10.98 2.96
N ASP A 153 -2.13 -10.33 2.84
CA ASP A 153 -3.34 -10.65 3.59
C ASP A 153 -4.20 -11.75 2.94
N ALA A 154 -3.77 -12.25 1.79
CA ALA A 154 -4.33 -13.38 1.05
C ALA A 154 -3.26 -13.95 0.12
N VAL A 155 -3.37 -15.23 -0.28
CA VAL A 155 -2.47 -15.86 -1.25
C VAL A 155 -2.40 -15.04 -2.55
N SER A 156 -1.20 -14.68 -2.98
CA SER A 156 -0.96 -13.78 -4.12
C SER A 156 0.10 -14.29 -5.08
N VAL A 157 -0.33 -15.07 -6.07
CA VAL A 157 0.55 -15.53 -7.17
C VAL A 157 1.21 -14.37 -7.91
N ARG A 158 0.47 -13.26 -8.09
CA ARG A 158 1.03 -12.05 -8.73
C ARG A 158 2.16 -11.45 -7.90
N ALA A 159 1.98 -11.33 -6.58
CA ALA A 159 3.02 -10.79 -5.71
C ALA A 159 4.29 -11.65 -5.77
N THR A 160 4.15 -12.98 -5.66
CA THR A 160 5.27 -13.93 -5.79
C THR A 160 5.99 -13.77 -7.13
N ARG A 161 5.25 -13.65 -8.24
CA ARG A 161 5.86 -13.43 -9.58
C ARG A 161 6.70 -12.15 -9.61
N HIS A 162 6.23 -11.07 -9.01
CA HIS A 162 6.99 -9.80 -8.96
C HIS A 162 8.27 -9.95 -8.12
N ILE A 163 8.24 -10.72 -7.00
CA ILE A 163 9.46 -11.00 -6.23
C ILE A 163 10.48 -11.76 -7.08
N ARG A 164 10.04 -12.81 -7.81
CA ARG A 164 10.92 -13.57 -8.72
C ARG A 164 11.46 -12.71 -9.88
N ALA A 165 10.70 -11.69 -10.31
CA ALA A 165 11.20 -10.73 -11.29
C ALA A 165 12.30 -9.81 -10.71
N LEU A 166 12.17 -9.34 -9.46
CA LEU A 166 13.22 -8.59 -8.77
C LEU A 166 14.52 -9.42 -8.62
N GLU A 167 14.39 -10.71 -8.28
CA GLU A 167 15.55 -11.63 -8.20
C GLU A 167 16.30 -11.70 -9.52
N ARG A 168 15.58 -11.90 -10.65
CA ARG A 168 16.22 -11.96 -11.98
C ARG A 168 16.92 -10.65 -12.33
N CYS A 169 16.26 -9.52 -12.10
CA CYS A 169 16.88 -8.21 -12.32
C CYS A 169 18.15 -8.06 -11.48
N ARG A 170 18.12 -8.53 -10.23
CA ARG A 170 19.30 -8.50 -9.36
C ARG A 170 20.43 -9.40 -9.87
N ALA A 171 20.12 -10.59 -10.38
CA ALA A 171 21.09 -11.48 -11.00
C ALA A 171 21.74 -10.87 -12.26
N ASP A 172 20.99 -10.05 -13.00
CA ASP A 172 21.47 -9.30 -14.17
C ASP A 172 22.25 -8.02 -13.78
N GLY A 173 22.52 -7.80 -12.47
CA GLY A 173 23.29 -6.65 -11.96
C GLY A 173 22.46 -5.39 -11.74
N ILE A 174 21.15 -5.42 -11.96
CA ILE A 174 20.25 -4.29 -11.73
C ILE A 174 19.90 -4.22 -10.24
N ARG A 175 19.99 -3.05 -9.63
CA ARG A 175 19.59 -2.86 -8.24
C ARG A 175 18.05 -2.93 -8.12
N ALA A 176 17.56 -3.78 -7.21
CA ALA A 176 16.14 -4.09 -7.08
C ALA A 176 15.69 -4.01 -5.61
N ILE A 177 14.59 -3.32 -5.38
CA ILE A 177 14.06 -3.02 -4.04
C ILE A 177 12.61 -3.51 -3.95
N LEU A 178 12.31 -4.28 -2.90
CA LEU A 178 10.97 -4.54 -2.42
C LEU A 178 10.65 -3.53 -1.31
N LEU A 179 9.67 -2.67 -1.52
CA LEU A 179 9.26 -1.64 -0.57
C LEU A 179 7.89 -1.99 0.03
N PHE A 180 7.86 -2.19 1.34
CA PHE A 180 6.61 -2.30 2.07
C PHE A 180 6.16 -0.93 2.58
N CYS A 181 4.98 -0.49 2.14
CA CYS A 181 4.33 0.71 2.63
C CYS A 181 3.26 0.31 3.67
N ALA A 182 3.55 0.52 4.94
CA ALA A 182 2.63 0.20 6.04
C ALA A 182 1.55 1.28 6.12
N ALA A 183 0.47 1.05 5.37
CA ALA A 183 -0.69 1.93 5.30
C ALA A 183 -1.67 1.68 6.46
N HIS A 184 -1.16 1.49 7.67
CA HIS A 184 -1.89 1.22 8.91
C HIS A 184 -1.14 1.84 10.10
N SER A 185 -1.78 2.73 10.85
CA SER A 185 -1.12 3.53 11.89
C SER A 185 -0.62 2.72 13.10
N GLY A 186 -1.08 1.49 13.29
CA GLY A 186 -0.64 0.59 14.35
C GLY A 186 0.59 -0.24 14.00
N VAL A 187 1.02 -0.27 12.74
CA VAL A 187 2.17 -1.08 12.31
C VAL A 187 3.47 -0.44 12.74
N LYS A 188 4.29 -1.20 13.48
CA LYS A 188 5.61 -0.80 13.99
C LYS A 188 6.75 -1.56 13.31
N ARG A 189 6.46 -2.71 12.72
CA ARG A 189 7.40 -3.57 11.99
C ARG A 189 6.63 -4.31 10.91
N VAL A 190 7.27 -4.64 9.79
CA VAL A 190 6.67 -5.46 8.74
C VAL A 190 7.31 -6.85 8.72
N THR A 191 6.51 -7.86 8.44
CA THR A 191 6.95 -9.24 8.22
C THR A 191 6.16 -9.92 7.12
N THR A 192 6.66 -11.04 6.61
CA THR A 192 5.92 -11.87 5.65
C THR A 192 4.85 -12.69 6.36
N ALA A 193 3.66 -12.77 5.76
CA ALA A 193 2.55 -13.57 6.29
C ALA A 193 2.71 -15.06 5.96
N ASN A 194 3.75 -15.71 6.50
CA ASN A 194 4.11 -17.10 6.20
C ASN A 194 2.95 -18.10 6.43
N ARG A 195 2.04 -17.81 7.36
CA ARG A 195 0.86 -18.66 7.63
C ARG A 195 -0.22 -18.54 6.55
N ILE A 196 -0.24 -17.41 5.82
CA ILE A 196 -1.23 -17.12 4.77
C ILE A 196 -0.67 -17.53 3.40
N ASP A 197 0.55 -17.11 3.11
CA ASP A 197 1.23 -17.38 1.83
C ASP A 197 2.69 -17.79 2.06
N PRO A 198 2.94 -19.09 2.38
CA PRO A 198 4.29 -19.59 2.58
C PRO A 198 5.15 -19.52 1.30
N VAL A 199 4.52 -19.56 0.12
CA VAL A 199 5.22 -19.45 -1.17
C VAL A 199 5.76 -18.05 -1.36
N TYR A 200 4.98 -17.02 -1.03
CA TYR A 200 5.45 -15.63 -1.05
C TYR A 200 6.55 -15.40 -0.02
N ALA A 201 6.36 -15.91 1.22
CA ALA A 201 7.37 -15.76 2.28
C ALA A 201 8.70 -16.41 1.90
N SER A 202 8.68 -17.62 1.28
CA SER A 202 9.88 -18.25 0.73
C SER A 202 10.50 -17.39 -0.38
N ALA A 203 9.70 -16.89 -1.32
CA ALA A 203 10.21 -16.07 -2.40
C ALA A 203 10.92 -14.80 -1.90
N VAL A 204 10.39 -14.14 -0.86
CA VAL A 204 11.04 -12.95 -0.27
C VAL A 204 12.36 -13.33 0.41
N ARG A 205 12.43 -14.49 1.06
CA ARG A 205 13.68 -14.98 1.68
C ARG A 205 14.75 -15.24 0.61
N ASP A 206 14.38 -15.97 -0.44
CA ASP A 206 15.28 -16.28 -1.56
C ASP A 206 15.76 -14.97 -2.23
N ALA A 207 14.88 -13.99 -2.41
CA ALA A 207 15.21 -12.69 -2.98
C ALA A 207 16.23 -11.91 -2.14
N LEU A 208 16.08 -11.92 -0.81
CA LEU A 208 17.07 -11.34 0.12
C LEU A 208 18.42 -12.02 -0.02
N ASP A 209 18.47 -13.36 -0.07
CA ASP A 209 19.70 -14.13 -0.24
C ASP A 209 20.40 -13.82 -1.58
N GLN A 210 19.63 -13.44 -2.60
CA GLN A 210 20.13 -12.98 -3.91
C GLN A 210 20.50 -11.47 -3.94
N GLY A 211 20.31 -10.76 -2.83
CA GLY A 211 20.69 -9.36 -2.70
C GLY A 211 19.62 -8.36 -3.18
N VAL A 212 18.36 -8.76 -3.30
CA VAL A 212 17.24 -7.82 -3.39
C VAL A 212 17.12 -7.10 -2.05
N GLU A 213 17.06 -5.77 -2.10
CA GLU A 213 16.89 -4.98 -0.89
C GLU A 213 15.43 -4.99 -0.46
N VAL A 214 15.18 -5.15 0.84
CA VAL A 214 13.83 -5.07 1.41
C VAL A 214 13.78 -3.93 2.42
N ILE A 215 12.91 -2.96 2.18
CA ILE A 215 12.73 -1.81 3.04
C ILE A 215 11.25 -1.66 3.41
N ALA A 216 10.99 -1.09 4.58
CA ALA A 216 9.63 -0.82 5.03
C ALA A 216 9.50 0.59 5.61
N PHE A 217 8.36 1.22 5.33
CA PHE A 217 8.06 2.57 5.78
C PHE A 217 6.65 2.65 6.35
N GLY A 218 6.52 3.39 7.46
CA GLY A 218 5.24 3.70 8.10
C GLY A 218 4.61 4.96 7.52
N CYS A 219 3.28 5.04 7.63
CA CYS A 219 2.49 6.18 7.19
C CYS A 219 1.84 6.92 8.37
N SER A 220 1.77 8.24 8.27
CA SER A 220 0.77 9.04 8.98
C SER A 220 -0.54 8.97 8.21
N ILE A 221 -1.64 8.69 8.90
CA ILE A 221 -2.96 8.52 8.28
C ILE A 221 -3.98 9.33 9.08
N SER A 222 -4.68 10.20 8.41
CA SER A 222 -5.82 10.94 8.94
C SER A 222 -6.91 11.09 7.89
N PRO A 223 -8.13 11.50 8.26
CA PRO A 223 -9.17 11.82 7.28
C PRO A 223 -8.83 13.00 6.35
N ASP A 224 -7.84 13.81 6.69
CA ASP A 224 -7.43 14.98 5.92
C ASP A 224 -6.29 14.68 4.96
N GLU A 225 -5.35 13.81 5.39
CA GLU A 225 -4.13 13.52 4.63
C GLU A 225 -3.53 12.14 4.92
N ILE A 226 -2.77 11.62 3.97
CA ILE A 226 -1.93 10.43 4.13
C ILE A 226 -0.54 10.76 3.61
N ALA A 227 0.50 10.34 4.35
CA ALA A 227 1.88 10.49 3.94
C ALA A 227 2.76 9.35 4.47
N VAL A 228 3.77 8.96 3.69
CA VAL A 228 4.88 8.16 4.21
C VAL A 228 5.75 9.05 5.10
N THR A 229 6.14 8.57 6.28
CA THR A 229 6.80 9.44 7.27
C THR A 229 8.14 8.94 7.80
N HIS A 230 8.32 7.65 8.00
CA HIS A 230 9.52 7.10 8.65
C HIS A 230 9.77 5.65 8.26
N SER A 231 11.02 5.25 8.31
CA SER A 231 11.39 3.85 8.15
C SER A 231 10.97 3.03 9.37
N ILE A 232 10.56 1.79 9.13
CA ILE A 232 10.25 0.80 10.16
C ILE A 232 11.01 -0.49 9.87
N PRO A 233 11.30 -1.33 10.89
CA PRO A 233 11.98 -2.60 10.66
C PRO A 233 11.20 -3.55 9.76
N PHE A 234 11.93 -4.31 8.94
CA PHE A 234 11.43 -5.52 8.28
C PHE A 234 12.11 -6.74 8.90
N SER A 235 11.36 -7.82 9.09
CA SER A 235 11.88 -9.13 9.53
C SER A 235 11.19 -10.28 8.78
N ILE A 236 11.85 -11.41 8.63
CA ILE A 236 11.30 -12.66 8.09
C ILE A 236 10.87 -13.57 9.23
#